data_3d5400eeeab751b64c1e9b7ff7e8aede
#
_entry.id   3d5400eeeab751b64c1e9b7ff7e8aede
#
_cell.length_a   1.000
_cell.length_b   1.000
_cell.length_c   1.000
_cell.angle_alpha   90.00
_cell.angle_beta   90.00
_cell.angle_gamma   90.00
#
_symmetry.space_group_name_H-M   'P 1'
#
loop_
_entity.id
_entity.type
_entity.pdbx_description
1 polymer ?
#
loop_
_entity_poly.entity_id
_entity_poly.type
_entity_poly.pdbx_seq_one_letter_code
_entity_poly.pdbx_strand_id
1 'polypeptide(L)'
;LQHRNAQRAAVAAANMKSITFEAAAHAYIAAHRNEWRSQKHAQEWSRSLIKHVFPTLGSSPVSTIDTALVVKALEKVWQSAPETAARLRGRIEAILDWSTVAGYRSGDNAARWSGHLEYLLATPRKRRIEHLPAMPWQHVPAFMEKLRAVNSVAARALEFAILTATRTGEVHGAVWGEVDPDNARCGTSPLRVQKAVAYFACH
;
A
#
# COMPACT_ATOMS: atom_id res chain seq x y z
N LEU A 1 44.35 5.97 14.38
CA LEU A 1 43.11 6.30 13.65
C LEU A 1 41.94 5.53 14.17
N GLN A 2 42.03 4.22 14.43
CA GLN A 2 40.94 3.36 14.91
C GLN A 2 40.38 3.78 16.28
N HIS A 3 41.23 4.13 17.25
CA HIS A 3 40.81 4.56 18.59
C HIS A 3 40.00 5.88 18.56
N ARG A 4 40.36 6.83 17.72
CA ARG A 4 39.66 8.12 17.57
C ARG A 4 38.28 7.93 16.93
N ASN A 5 38.14 6.96 16.01
CA ASN A 5 36.84 6.64 15.38
C ASN A 5 35.92 5.93 16.35
N ALA A 6 36.43 5.01 17.17
CA ALA A 6 35.68 4.33 18.23
C ALA A 6 35.20 5.31 19.30
N GLN A 7 36.02 6.27 19.69
CA GLN A 7 35.68 7.30 20.68
C GLN A 7 34.61 8.28 20.16
N ARG A 8 34.70 8.68 18.86
CA ARG A 8 33.68 9.50 18.22
C ARG A 8 32.34 8.76 18.09
N ALA A 9 32.37 7.48 17.78
CA ALA A 9 31.19 6.63 17.70
C ALA A 9 30.52 6.46 19.09
N ALA A 10 31.32 6.28 20.15
CA ALA A 10 30.82 6.18 21.52
C ALA A 10 30.17 7.49 22.02
N VAL A 11 30.79 8.64 21.73
CA VAL A 11 30.22 9.96 22.07
C VAL A 11 28.94 10.23 21.25
N ALA A 12 28.91 9.87 19.97
CA ALA A 12 27.72 10.00 19.14
C ALA A 12 26.58 9.10 19.67
N ALA A 13 26.88 7.87 20.09
CA ALA A 13 25.91 6.94 20.67
C ALA A 13 25.38 7.43 22.03
N ALA A 14 26.23 8.03 22.86
CA ALA A 14 25.85 8.61 24.16
C ALA A 14 24.92 9.83 24.03
N ASN A 15 25.04 10.58 22.93
CA ASN A 15 24.22 11.77 22.65
C ASN A 15 22.96 11.47 21.84
N MET A 16 22.75 10.22 21.40
CA MET A 16 21.55 9.86 20.64
C MET A 16 20.31 9.86 21.55
N LYS A 17 19.30 10.60 21.13
CA LYS A 17 17.97 10.53 21.75
C LYS A 17 17.41 9.13 21.57
N SER A 18 17.05 8.47 22.66
CA SER A 18 16.43 7.14 22.58
C SER A 18 14.95 7.27 22.18
N ILE A 19 14.53 6.56 21.14
CA ILE A 19 13.14 6.44 20.72
C ILE A 19 12.85 4.99 20.36
N THR A 20 11.65 4.49 20.70
CA THR A 20 11.22 3.14 20.30
C THR A 20 10.80 3.14 18.83
N PHE A 21 10.82 1.96 18.19
CA PHE A 21 10.38 1.82 16.81
C PHE A 21 8.92 2.25 16.62
N GLU A 22 8.05 1.89 17.56
CA GLU A 22 6.65 2.29 17.53
C GLU A 22 6.49 3.82 17.58
N ALA A 23 7.19 4.49 18.48
CA ALA A 23 7.16 5.95 18.59
C ALA A 23 7.74 6.61 17.32
N ALA A 24 8.83 6.07 16.77
CA ALA A 24 9.41 6.53 15.51
C ALA A 24 8.44 6.34 14.33
N ALA A 25 7.75 5.20 14.26
CA ALA A 25 6.75 4.92 13.24
C ALA A 25 5.58 5.91 13.29
N HIS A 26 5.08 6.21 14.48
CA HIS A 26 4.02 7.21 14.66
C HIS A 26 4.48 8.61 14.25
N ALA A 27 5.70 9.00 14.63
CA ALA A 27 6.28 10.29 14.23
C ALA A 27 6.47 10.39 12.72
N TYR A 28 6.98 9.33 12.09
CA TYR A 28 7.11 9.25 10.62
C TYR A 28 5.75 9.41 9.91
N ILE A 29 4.75 8.64 10.35
CA ILE A 29 3.40 8.70 9.77
C ILE A 29 2.78 10.09 9.94
N ALA A 30 2.95 10.72 11.11
CA ALA A 30 2.44 12.05 11.36
C ALA A 30 3.10 13.12 10.46
N ALA A 31 4.43 13.03 10.28
CA ALA A 31 5.18 13.95 9.42
C ALA A 31 4.77 13.87 7.93
N HIS A 32 4.49 12.64 7.43
CA HIS A 32 4.19 12.42 6.02
C HIS A 32 2.70 12.34 5.69
N ARG A 33 1.83 12.47 6.70
CA ARG A 33 0.37 12.32 6.54
C ARG A 33 -0.22 13.26 5.48
N ASN A 34 0.28 14.48 5.39
CA ASN A 34 -0.21 15.49 4.45
C ASN A 34 0.29 15.29 3.01
N GLU A 35 1.35 14.51 2.82
CA GLU A 35 1.88 14.15 1.50
C GLU A 35 1.07 13.03 0.86
N TRP A 36 0.37 12.24 1.66
CA TRP A 36 -0.37 11.10 1.16
C TRP A 36 -1.76 11.50 0.65
N ARG A 37 -2.01 11.15 -0.60
CA ARG A 37 -3.27 11.47 -1.31
C ARG A 37 -4.54 10.96 -0.61
N SER A 38 -4.44 9.99 0.30
CA SER A 38 -5.58 9.35 0.94
C SER A 38 -5.33 9.05 2.42
N GLN A 39 -6.27 9.45 3.28
CA GLN A 39 -6.27 9.05 4.69
C GLN A 39 -6.26 7.53 4.88
N LYS A 40 -6.87 6.78 3.96
CA LYS A 40 -6.87 5.32 3.95
C LYS A 40 -5.45 4.76 3.87
N HIS A 41 -4.55 5.44 3.15
CA HIS A 41 -3.15 5.03 3.04
C HIS A 41 -2.42 5.12 4.38
N ALA A 42 -2.60 6.22 5.13
CA ALA A 42 -2.02 6.37 6.47
C ALA A 42 -2.54 5.31 7.46
N GLN A 43 -3.85 5.03 7.40
CA GLN A 43 -4.46 3.98 8.22
C GLN A 43 -3.90 2.59 7.88
N GLU A 44 -3.66 2.32 6.59
CA GLU A 44 -3.09 1.05 6.13
C GLU A 44 -1.64 0.87 6.61
N TRP A 45 -0.84 1.95 6.64
CA TRP A 45 0.49 1.93 7.24
C TRP A 45 0.42 1.52 8.72
N SER A 46 -0.36 2.26 9.52
CA SER A 46 -0.50 1.99 10.95
C SER A 46 -1.01 0.57 11.20
N ARG A 47 -2.10 0.18 10.54
CA ARG A 47 -2.75 -1.11 10.73
C ARG A 47 -1.81 -2.29 10.46
N SER A 48 -1.04 -2.21 9.40
CA SER A 48 -0.11 -3.27 9.02
C SER A 48 1.12 -3.35 9.94
N LEU A 49 1.64 -2.21 10.39
CA LEU A 49 2.74 -2.16 11.35
C LEU A 49 2.30 -2.74 12.72
N ILE A 50 1.14 -2.32 13.22
CA ILE A 50 0.56 -2.85 14.47
C ILE A 50 0.41 -4.37 14.40
N LYS A 51 -0.14 -4.88 13.29
CA LYS A 51 -0.44 -6.30 13.14
C LYS A 51 0.81 -7.17 13.02
N HIS A 52 1.82 -6.71 12.29
CA HIS A 52 2.90 -7.59 11.84
C HIS A 52 4.29 -7.22 12.36
N VAL A 53 4.54 -5.95 12.68
CA VAL A 53 5.88 -5.44 13.00
C VAL A 53 6.02 -5.09 14.47
N PHE A 54 5.07 -4.38 15.07
CA PHE A 54 5.16 -3.95 16.47
C PHE A 54 5.27 -5.10 17.47
N PRO A 55 4.67 -6.28 17.28
CA PRO A 55 4.88 -7.39 18.20
C PRO A 55 6.36 -7.81 18.35
N THR A 56 7.19 -7.51 17.36
CA THR A 56 8.63 -7.87 17.36
C THR A 56 9.53 -6.65 17.57
N LEU A 57 9.25 -5.53 16.88
CA LEU A 57 10.12 -4.35 16.85
C LEU A 57 9.59 -3.18 17.70
N GLY A 58 8.30 -3.15 18.01
CA GLY A 58 7.63 -1.95 18.56
C GLY A 58 8.32 -1.34 19.77
N SER A 59 8.63 -2.15 20.78
CA SER A 59 9.27 -1.73 22.02
C SER A 59 10.80 -1.54 21.92
N SER A 60 11.41 -1.99 20.84
CA SER A 60 12.87 -1.92 20.66
C SER A 60 13.32 -0.49 20.34
N PRO A 61 14.38 0.03 20.96
CA PRO A 61 14.99 1.28 20.53
C PRO A 61 15.44 1.19 19.09
N VAL A 62 15.19 2.23 18.26
CA VAL A 62 15.58 2.21 16.83
C VAL A 62 17.09 2.06 16.63
N SER A 63 17.89 2.45 17.61
CA SER A 63 19.36 2.32 17.60
C SER A 63 19.84 0.88 17.74
N THR A 64 19.02 -0.01 18.30
CA THR A 64 19.38 -1.42 18.55
C THR A 64 18.80 -2.39 17.50
N ILE A 65 18.01 -1.87 16.56
CA ILE A 65 17.41 -2.69 15.52
C ILE A 65 18.48 -3.09 14.50
N ASP A 66 18.79 -4.37 14.50
CA ASP A 66 19.70 -5.01 13.59
C ASP A 66 18.98 -5.82 12.49
N THR A 67 19.75 -6.40 11.60
CA THR A 67 19.25 -7.24 10.50
C THR A 67 18.49 -8.46 11.00
N ALA A 68 18.94 -9.08 12.09
CA ALA A 68 18.33 -10.30 12.64
C ALA A 68 16.92 -10.01 13.17
N LEU A 69 16.73 -8.87 13.85
CA LEU A 69 15.42 -8.44 14.32
C LEU A 69 14.47 -8.11 13.17
N VAL A 70 14.95 -7.46 12.11
CA VAL A 70 14.14 -7.18 10.92
C VAL A 70 13.70 -8.46 10.22
N VAL A 71 14.62 -9.41 10.01
CA VAL A 71 14.31 -10.73 9.43
C VAL A 71 13.27 -11.46 10.28
N LYS A 72 13.45 -11.51 11.60
CA LYS A 72 12.51 -12.13 12.54
C LYS A 72 11.11 -11.51 12.45
N ALA A 73 11.01 -10.19 12.33
CA ALA A 73 9.72 -9.49 12.20
C ALA A 73 9.00 -9.83 10.88
N LEU A 74 9.75 -10.09 9.82
CA LEU A 74 9.20 -10.37 8.49
C LEU A 74 8.96 -11.85 8.20
N GLU A 75 9.63 -12.76 8.90
CA GLU A 75 9.72 -14.19 8.57
C GLU A 75 8.35 -14.85 8.32
N LYS A 76 7.42 -14.70 9.26
CA LYS A 76 6.07 -15.30 9.14
C LYS A 76 5.29 -14.76 7.94
N VAL A 77 5.40 -13.47 7.69
CA VAL A 77 4.66 -12.82 6.60
C VAL A 77 5.36 -13.10 5.27
N TRP A 78 6.69 -13.26 5.27
CA TRP A 78 7.47 -13.58 4.08
C TRP A 78 7.07 -14.91 3.45
N GLN A 79 6.78 -15.89 4.29
CA GLN A 79 6.34 -17.22 3.84
C GLN A 79 4.88 -17.24 3.38
N SER A 80 3.98 -16.53 4.08
CA SER A 80 2.54 -16.58 3.83
C SER A 80 2.03 -15.56 2.82
N ALA A 81 2.57 -14.35 2.82
CA ALA A 81 2.15 -13.22 1.99
C ALA A 81 3.34 -12.35 1.55
N PRO A 82 4.14 -12.82 0.58
CA PRO A 82 5.41 -12.18 0.19
C PRO A 82 5.29 -10.73 -0.24
N GLU A 83 4.24 -10.37 -0.98
CA GLU A 83 4.01 -8.98 -1.40
C GLU A 83 3.73 -8.06 -0.20
N THR A 84 2.98 -8.55 0.78
CA THR A 84 2.74 -7.83 2.02
C THR A 84 4.04 -7.65 2.80
N ALA A 85 4.85 -8.70 2.88
CA ALA A 85 6.15 -8.67 3.54
C ALA A 85 7.13 -7.68 2.88
N ALA A 86 7.17 -7.64 1.55
CA ALA A 86 7.97 -6.66 0.80
C ALA A 86 7.54 -5.22 1.10
N ARG A 87 6.22 -4.96 1.19
CA ARG A 87 5.69 -3.65 1.59
C ARG A 87 6.05 -3.31 3.04
N LEU A 88 5.94 -4.27 3.97
CA LEU A 88 6.31 -4.08 5.37
C LEU A 88 7.80 -3.78 5.50
N ARG A 89 8.66 -4.51 4.78
CA ARG A 89 10.10 -4.24 4.71
C ARG A 89 10.37 -2.80 4.29
N GLY A 90 9.75 -2.33 3.20
CA GLY A 90 9.91 -0.95 2.74
C GLY A 90 9.42 0.09 3.76
N ARG A 91 8.37 -0.22 4.55
CA ARG A 91 7.91 0.65 5.64
C ARG A 91 8.92 0.70 6.78
N ILE A 92 9.49 -0.46 7.18
CA ILE A 92 10.55 -0.51 8.20
C ILE A 92 11.76 0.29 7.72
N GLU A 93 12.19 0.09 6.46
CA GLU A 93 13.30 0.81 5.84
C GLU A 93 13.10 2.33 5.93
N ALA A 94 11.95 2.83 5.50
CA ALA A 94 11.63 4.26 5.53
C ALA A 94 11.63 4.85 6.96
N ILE A 95 11.11 4.13 7.94
CA ILE A 95 11.10 4.55 9.35
C ILE A 95 12.54 4.59 9.91
N LEU A 96 13.36 3.60 9.58
CA LEU A 96 14.74 3.55 10.04
C LEU A 96 15.60 4.65 9.37
N ASP A 97 15.40 4.94 8.08
CA ASP A 97 16.05 6.05 7.38
C ASP A 97 15.67 7.39 8.00
N TRP A 98 14.37 7.61 8.22
CA TRP A 98 13.89 8.79 8.93
C TRP A 98 14.53 8.92 10.33
N SER A 99 14.63 7.81 11.05
CA SER A 99 15.25 7.79 12.39
C SER A 99 16.73 8.10 12.33
N THR A 100 17.42 7.73 11.25
CA THR A 100 18.83 8.07 11.03
C THR A 100 18.99 9.57 10.77
N VAL A 101 18.16 10.16 9.91
CA VAL A 101 18.17 11.61 9.61
C VAL A 101 17.80 12.43 10.85
N ALA A 102 16.85 11.94 11.65
CA ALA A 102 16.43 12.58 12.92
C ALA A 102 17.45 12.43 14.07
N GLY A 103 18.55 11.70 13.87
CA GLY A 103 19.59 11.51 14.87
C GLY A 103 19.27 10.49 15.97
N TYR A 104 18.27 9.63 15.79
CA TYR A 104 17.90 8.58 16.75
C TYR A 104 18.68 7.27 16.54
N ARG A 105 19.33 7.10 15.43
CA ARG A 105 20.20 5.96 15.11
C ARG A 105 21.33 6.37 14.17
N SER A 106 22.37 5.54 14.09
CA SER A 106 23.51 5.69 13.17
C SER A 106 23.80 4.37 12.46
N GLY A 107 24.60 4.42 11.41
CA GLY A 107 24.98 3.27 10.61
C GLY A 107 23.97 2.90 9.52
N ASP A 108 24.25 1.77 8.86
CA ASP A 108 23.47 1.30 7.72
C ASP A 108 22.04 0.90 8.10
N ASN A 109 21.12 1.01 7.12
CA ASN A 109 19.74 0.60 7.32
C ASN A 109 19.60 -0.92 7.31
N ALA A 110 19.22 -1.50 8.44
CA ALA A 110 19.04 -2.93 8.63
C ALA A 110 17.93 -3.55 7.75
N ALA A 111 17.01 -2.72 7.24
CA ALA A 111 15.91 -3.14 6.37
C ALA A 111 16.18 -2.91 4.88
N ARG A 112 17.38 -2.42 4.51
CA ARG A 112 17.78 -2.21 3.12
C ARG A 112 17.67 -3.53 2.33
N TRP A 113 17.07 -3.46 1.13
CA TRP A 113 16.94 -4.64 0.29
C TRP A 113 18.22 -4.91 -0.50
N SER A 114 18.55 -3.99 -1.37
CA SER A 114 19.65 -4.16 -2.33
C SER A 114 21.00 -4.21 -1.64
N GLY A 115 21.78 -5.24 -1.94
CA GLY A 115 23.08 -5.47 -1.35
C GLY A 115 23.03 -5.92 0.12
N HIS A 116 21.85 -6.29 0.66
CA HIS A 116 21.69 -6.66 2.06
C HIS A 116 20.66 -7.78 2.28
N LEU A 117 19.37 -7.46 2.50
CA LEU A 117 18.35 -8.47 2.81
C LEU A 117 18.05 -9.42 1.65
N GLU A 118 18.33 -9.04 0.42
CA GLU A 118 18.16 -9.89 -0.76
C GLU A 118 18.99 -11.20 -0.69
N TYR A 119 20.10 -11.20 0.07
CA TYR A 119 20.91 -12.38 0.27
C TYR A 119 20.43 -13.27 1.42
N LEU A 120 19.60 -12.73 2.32
CA LEU A 120 19.10 -13.43 3.51
C LEU A 120 17.67 -13.94 3.32
N LEU A 121 16.86 -13.18 2.60
CA LEU A 121 15.46 -13.51 2.37
C LEU A 121 15.31 -14.07 0.95
N ALA A 122 14.96 -15.34 0.84
CA ALA A 122 14.70 -15.94 -0.45
C ALA A 122 13.65 -15.14 -1.23
N THR A 123 13.95 -14.82 -2.48
CA THR A 123 12.96 -14.18 -3.37
C THR A 123 11.77 -15.12 -3.49
N PRO A 124 10.57 -14.72 -3.07
CA PRO A 124 9.41 -15.59 -3.15
C PRO A 124 9.21 -16.00 -4.61
N ARG A 125 9.04 -17.31 -4.86
CA ARG A 125 8.62 -17.75 -6.18
C ARG A 125 7.35 -16.97 -6.54
N LYS A 126 7.37 -16.28 -7.68
CA LYS A 126 6.15 -15.66 -8.23
C LYS A 126 5.08 -16.76 -8.29
N ARG A 127 4.10 -16.69 -7.38
CA ARG A 127 2.93 -17.55 -7.49
C ARG A 127 2.38 -17.31 -8.89
N ARG A 128 2.17 -18.39 -9.64
CA ARG A 128 1.44 -18.31 -10.90
C ARG A 128 0.11 -17.65 -10.57
N ILE A 129 -0.10 -16.45 -11.09
CA ILE A 129 -1.35 -15.72 -10.86
C ILE A 129 -2.42 -16.53 -11.59
N GLU A 130 -3.20 -17.27 -10.84
CA GLU A 130 -4.40 -17.91 -11.38
C GLU A 130 -5.45 -16.80 -11.50
N HIS A 131 -5.73 -16.40 -12.72
CA HIS A 131 -6.74 -15.38 -12.97
C HIS A 131 -8.11 -15.90 -12.55
N LEU A 132 -8.90 -15.05 -11.93
CA LEU A 132 -10.29 -15.38 -11.63
C LEU A 132 -11.02 -15.74 -12.93
N PRO A 133 -11.91 -16.75 -12.91
CA PRO A 133 -12.71 -17.08 -14.08
C PRO A 133 -13.46 -15.85 -14.57
N ALA A 134 -13.34 -15.56 -15.87
CA ALA A 134 -14.06 -14.47 -16.50
C ALA A 134 -15.15 -15.03 -17.41
N MET A 135 -16.26 -14.32 -17.48
CA MET A 135 -17.32 -14.65 -18.44
C MET A 135 -16.79 -14.47 -19.87
N PRO A 136 -16.96 -15.48 -20.76
CA PRO A 136 -16.67 -15.31 -22.16
C PRO A 136 -17.46 -14.13 -22.73
N TRP A 137 -16.82 -13.29 -23.54
CA TRP A 137 -17.44 -12.08 -24.07
C TRP A 137 -18.70 -12.35 -24.90
N GLN A 138 -18.78 -13.52 -25.55
CA GLN A 138 -19.95 -13.97 -26.30
C GLN A 138 -21.22 -14.11 -25.44
N HIS A 139 -21.05 -14.35 -24.14
CA HIS A 139 -22.16 -14.50 -23.19
C HIS A 139 -22.60 -13.17 -22.57
N VAL A 140 -21.86 -12.10 -22.78
CA VAL A 140 -22.16 -10.78 -22.19
C VAL A 140 -23.53 -10.25 -22.64
N PRO A 141 -23.94 -10.31 -23.92
CA PRO A 141 -25.26 -9.82 -24.31
C PRO A 141 -26.42 -10.50 -23.55
N ALA A 142 -26.42 -11.83 -23.50
CA ALA A 142 -27.46 -12.57 -22.78
C ALA A 142 -27.43 -12.32 -21.26
N PHE A 143 -26.25 -12.08 -20.69
CA PHE A 143 -26.13 -11.67 -19.29
C PHE A 143 -26.72 -10.28 -19.06
N MET A 144 -26.46 -9.31 -19.96
CA MET A 144 -26.98 -7.95 -19.87
C MET A 144 -28.51 -7.90 -19.94
N GLU A 145 -29.13 -8.72 -20.78
CA GLU A 145 -30.59 -8.84 -20.82
C GLU A 145 -31.16 -9.29 -19.48
N LYS A 146 -30.58 -10.34 -18.87
CA LYS A 146 -30.97 -10.84 -17.55
C LYS A 146 -30.72 -9.79 -16.46
N LEU A 147 -29.59 -9.08 -16.52
CA LEU A 147 -29.25 -8.05 -15.55
C LEU A 147 -30.26 -6.89 -15.57
N ARG A 148 -30.70 -6.46 -16.75
CA ARG A 148 -31.70 -5.39 -16.93
C ARG A 148 -33.07 -5.77 -16.40
N ALA A 149 -33.42 -7.06 -16.44
CA ALA A 149 -34.66 -7.56 -15.87
C ALA A 149 -34.71 -7.47 -14.33
N VAL A 150 -33.52 -7.33 -13.67
CA VAL A 150 -33.44 -7.19 -12.21
C VAL A 150 -33.66 -5.73 -11.82
N ASN A 151 -34.78 -5.42 -11.18
CA ASN A 151 -35.07 -4.07 -10.70
C ASN A 151 -34.38 -3.78 -9.37
N SER A 152 -33.06 -3.50 -9.39
CA SER A 152 -32.30 -3.12 -8.20
C SER A 152 -31.18 -2.11 -8.53
N VAL A 153 -30.83 -1.29 -7.55
CA VAL A 153 -29.73 -0.32 -7.67
C VAL A 153 -28.40 -1.06 -7.94
N ALA A 154 -28.19 -2.22 -7.34
CA ALA A 154 -27.00 -3.02 -7.56
C ALA A 154 -26.89 -3.51 -9.01
N ALA A 155 -28.00 -3.92 -9.65
CA ALA A 155 -28.01 -4.33 -11.05
C ALA A 155 -27.66 -3.15 -11.97
N ARG A 156 -28.21 -1.96 -11.72
CA ARG A 156 -27.90 -0.74 -12.47
C ARG A 156 -26.43 -0.32 -12.29
N ALA A 157 -25.91 -0.39 -11.08
CA ALA A 157 -24.50 -0.11 -10.80
C ALA A 157 -23.56 -1.08 -11.52
N LEU A 158 -23.92 -2.37 -11.58
CA LEU A 158 -23.14 -3.37 -12.31
C LEU A 158 -23.21 -3.15 -13.82
N GLU A 159 -24.38 -2.85 -14.37
CA GLU A 159 -24.55 -2.48 -15.78
C GLU A 159 -23.68 -1.28 -16.14
N PHE A 160 -23.72 -0.22 -15.33
CA PHE A 160 -22.86 0.95 -15.49
C PHE A 160 -21.37 0.59 -15.47
N ALA A 161 -20.94 -0.23 -14.50
CA ALA A 161 -19.55 -0.70 -14.40
C ALA A 161 -19.10 -1.47 -15.64
N ILE A 162 -19.95 -2.34 -16.19
CA ILE A 162 -19.64 -3.15 -17.39
C ILE A 162 -19.52 -2.25 -18.63
N LEU A 163 -20.49 -1.36 -18.81
CA LEU A 163 -20.53 -0.49 -20.00
C LEU A 163 -19.43 0.57 -20.02
N THR A 164 -19.03 1.05 -18.83
CA THR A 164 -18.02 2.10 -18.70
C THR A 164 -16.62 1.57 -18.40
N ALA A 165 -16.49 0.29 -18.04
CA ALA A 165 -15.26 -0.31 -17.53
C ALA A 165 -14.64 0.46 -16.34
N THR A 166 -15.49 1.09 -15.52
CA THR A 166 -15.10 1.84 -14.34
C THR A 166 -14.84 0.92 -13.14
N ARG A 167 -14.02 1.39 -12.18
CA ARG A 167 -13.80 0.65 -10.94
C ARG A 167 -14.99 0.79 -10.01
N THR A 168 -15.20 -0.20 -9.15
CA THR A 168 -16.30 -0.20 -8.17
C THR A 168 -16.38 1.08 -7.34
N GLY A 169 -15.23 1.64 -6.92
CA GLY A 169 -15.19 2.91 -6.17
C GLY A 169 -15.65 4.12 -6.98
N GLU A 170 -15.43 4.11 -8.29
CA GLU A 170 -15.87 5.17 -9.21
C GLU A 170 -17.38 5.05 -9.45
N VAL A 171 -17.91 3.84 -9.57
CA VAL A 171 -19.36 3.60 -9.68
C VAL A 171 -20.10 4.08 -8.43
N HIS A 172 -19.60 3.76 -7.24
CA HIS A 172 -20.22 4.17 -5.97
C HIS A 172 -20.13 5.67 -5.71
N GLY A 173 -19.15 6.34 -6.27
CA GLY A 173 -18.93 7.79 -6.13
C GLY A 173 -19.52 8.62 -7.26
N ALA A 174 -20.07 8.00 -8.31
CA ALA A 174 -20.62 8.71 -9.48
C ALA A 174 -21.82 9.56 -9.10
N VAL A 175 -21.84 10.81 -9.54
CA VAL A 175 -22.95 11.75 -9.37
C VAL A 175 -23.45 12.26 -10.72
N TRP A 176 -24.73 12.57 -10.82
CA TRP A 176 -25.35 13.00 -12.08
C TRP A 176 -24.70 14.25 -12.69
N GLY A 177 -24.13 15.13 -11.89
CA GLY A 177 -23.40 16.31 -12.37
C GLY A 177 -22.12 15.99 -13.16
N GLU A 178 -21.63 14.76 -13.09
CA GLU A 178 -20.49 14.27 -13.87
C GLU A 178 -20.90 13.64 -15.20
N VAL A 179 -22.19 13.47 -15.45
CA VAL A 179 -22.74 12.84 -16.65
C VAL A 179 -23.31 13.92 -17.57
N ASP A 180 -22.74 14.06 -18.76
CA ASP A 180 -23.23 14.93 -19.82
C ASP A 180 -23.83 14.04 -20.93
N PRO A 181 -25.16 13.83 -20.93
CA PRO A 181 -25.82 12.98 -21.90
C PRO A 181 -25.77 13.55 -23.32
N ASP A 182 -25.79 14.90 -23.46
CA ASP A 182 -25.85 15.58 -24.76
C ASP A 182 -24.53 15.41 -25.55
N ASN A 183 -23.40 15.43 -24.83
CA ASN A 183 -22.08 15.23 -25.44
C ASN A 183 -21.53 13.81 -25.23
N ALA A 184 -22.32 12.88 -24.70
CA ALA A 184 -21.91 11.53 -24.36
C ALA A 184 -20.61 11.48 -23.51
N ARG A 185 -20.48 12.43 -22.56
CA ARG A 185 -19.32 12.54 -21.68
C ARG A 185 -19.71 12.25 -20.24
N CYS A 186 -18.81 11.64 -19.52
CA CYS A 186 -18.92 11.45 -18.08
C CYS A 186 -17.65 11.99 -17.42
N GLY A 187 -17.85 12.95 -16.53
CA GLY A 187 -16.93 13.41 -15.50
C GLY A 187 -15.55 13.90 -15.87
N THR A 188 -14.94 14.51 -14.91
CA THR A 188 -13.60 15.06 -14.89
C THR A 188 -12.48 14.02 -14.84
N SER A 189 -12.80 12.72 -14.84
CA SER A 189 -11.80 11.66 -14.94
C SER A 189 -11.39 11.47 -16.40
N PRO A 190 -10.11 11.60 -16.77
CA PRO A 190 -9.66 11.71 -18.16
C PRO A 190 -9.73 10.41 -18.98
N LEU A 191 -10.38 9.34 -18.53
CA LEU A 191 -10.28 8.05 -19.15
C LEU A 191 -11.62 7.29 -19.29
N ARG A 192 -12.15 7.25 -20.51
CA ARG A 192 -12.86 6.09 -21.11
C ARG A 192 -14.38 5.95 -20.91
N VAL A 193 -15.13 6.93 -20.49
CA VAL A 193 -16.60 6.74 -20.32
C VAL A 193 -17.44 7.22 -21.53
N GLN A 194 -16.80 7.68 -22.59
CA GLN A 194 -17.46 8.35 -23.74
C GLN A 194 -18.51 7.53 -24.49
N LYS A 195 -18.52 6.20 -24.40
CA LYS A 195 -19.45 5.36 -25.18
C LYS A 195 -20.67 4.84 -24.41
N ALA A 196 -20.60 4.78 -23.08
CA ALA A 196 -21.68 4.22 -22.28
C ALA A 196 -22.77 5.22 -21.91
N VAL A 197 -22.43 6.49 -21.82
CA VAL A 197 -23.38 7.56 -21.48
C VAL A 197 -24.43 7.76 -22.56
N ALA A 198 -24.06 7.63 -23.82
CA ALA A 198 -25.02 7.70 -24.94
C ALA A 198 -26.11 6.62 -24.86
N TYR A 199 -25.81 5.49 -24.23
CA TYR A 199 -26.75 4.39 -24.08
C TYR A 199 -27.78 4.64 -22.95
N PHE A 200 -27.36 5.26 -21.84
CA PHE A 200 -28.28 5.58 -20.73
C PHE A 200 -29.18 6.78 -20.97
N ALA A 201 -28.82 7.65 -21.92
CA ALA A 201 -29.65 8.81 -22.28
C ALA A 201 -30.82 8.44 -23.22
N CYS A 202 -30.78 7.25 -23.84
CA CYS A 202 -31.78 6.81 -24.83
C CYS A 202 -32.80 5.79 -24.30
N HIS A 203 -32.74 5.40 -23.03
CA HIS A 203 -33.62 4.45 -22.38
C HIS A 203 -33.99 4.90 -20.97
#